data_a84f970ddeed276e89d83a1f9523d40f
#
_entry.id   a84f970ddeed276e89d83a1f9523d40f
#
_cell.length_a   1.000
_cell.length_b   1.000
_cell.length_c   1.000
_cell.angle_alpha   90.00
_cell.angle_beta   90.00
_cell.angle_gamma   90.00
#
_symmetry.space_group_name_H-M   'P 1'
#
loop_
_entity.id
_entity.type
_entity.pdbx_description
1 polymer ?
#
loop_
_entity_poly.entity_id
_entity_poly.type
_entity_poly.pdbx_seq_one_letter_code
_entity_poly.pdbx_strand_id
1 'polypeptide(L)'
;MKEYSIFYADDDEDDLMFFEEAVYSLSGDEAVKINLHLVKNGENLLEVISQTAANNSVVFMDLNMPAKSGFEHLEDIRSNSLVATTPVIMYSTSADKQNIEKSKKLGANYYAVKPSSFRDVIKLISKALSLDFNTDTAPPNDFLLNKLAI
;
A
#
# COMPACT_ATOMS: atom_id res chain seq x y z
N MET A 1 -12.74 -10.89 15.64
CA MET A 1 -12.31 -9.58 15.09
C MET A 1 -11.05 -9.76 14.27
N LYS A 2 -11.05 -9.30 13.02
CA LYS A 2 -9.84 -9.30 12.20
C LYS A 2 -9.05 -8.02 12.48
N GLU A 3 -7.74 -8.20 12.58
CA GLU A 3 -6.83 -7.09 12.80
C GLU A 3 -5.86 -6.96 11.63
N TYR A 4 -5.71 -5.75 11.14
CA TYR A 4 -4.84 -5.42 10.01
C TYR A 4 -3.86 -4.33 10.41
N SER A 5 -2.68 -4.35 9.82
CA SER A 5 -1.73 -3.25 9.92
C SER A 5 -1.51 -2.68 8.53
N ILE A 6 -1.75 -1.39 8.38
CA ILE A 6 -1.53 -0.67 7.13
C ILE A 6 -0.40 0.33 7.34
N PHE A 7 0.59 0.28 6.45
CA PHE A 7 1.69 1.25 6.41
C PHE A 7 1.50 2.06 5.13
N TYR A 8 1.43 3.37 5.26
CA TYR A 8 1.30 4.24 4.10
C TYR A 8 2.45 5.24 4.05
N ALA A 9 3.30 5.10 3.04
CA ALA A 9 4.46 5.96 2.81
C ALA A 9 4.15 6.95 1.68
N ASP A 10 4.20 8.24 1.98
CA ASP A 10 3.92 9.32 1.04
C ASP A 10 4.62 10.59 1.53
N ASP A 11 4.90 11.52 0.62
CA ASP A 11 5.48 12.80 0.97
C ASP A 11 4.44 13.91 1.14
N ASP A 12 3.23 13.71 0.64
CA ASP A 12 2.16 14.70 0.62
C ASP A 12 1.28 14.57 1.86
N GLU A 13 1.29 15.60 2.70
CA GLU A 13 0.49 15.59 3.94
C GLU A 13 -1.01 15.51 3.68
N ASP A 14 -1.48 16.11 2.60
CA ASP A 14 -2.91 16.06 2.26
C ASP A 14 -3.31 14.64 1.88
N ASP A 15 -2.49 13.94 1.12
CA ASP A 15 -2.74 12.54 0.76
C ASP A 15 -2.71 11.64 1.99
N LEU A 16 -1.77 11.86 2.91
CA LEU A 16 -1.70 11.11 4.17
C LEU A 16 -2.97 11.31 5.01
N MET A 17 -3.44 12.54 5.14
CA MET A 17 -4.65 12.86 5.88
C MET A 17 -5.90 12.27 5.24
N PHE A 18 -5.99 12.36 3.94
CA PHE A 18 -7.13 11.85 3.19
C PHE A 18 -7.25 10.34 3.35
N PHE A 19 -6.12 9.64 3.26
CA PHE A 19 -6.05 8.21 3.47
C PHE A 19 -6.42 7.84 4.92
N GLU A 20 -5.91 8.58 5.88
CA GLU A 20 -6.23 8.36 7.30
C GLU A 20 -7.72 8.47 7.56
N GLU A 21 -8.37 9.49 7.01
CA GLU A 21 -9.81 9.66 7.16
C GLU A 21 -10.59 8.49 6.55
N ALA A 22 -10.12 7.98 5.41
CA ALA A 22 -10.73 6.83 4.78
C ALA A 22 -10.61 5.57 5.64
N VAL A 23 -9.45 5.38 6.27
CA VAL A 23 -9.24 4.25 7.19
C VAL A 23 -10.17 4.38 8.41
N TYR A 24 -10.33 5.56 8.95
CA TYR A 24 -11.26 5.77 10.06
C TYR A 24 -12.70 5.41 9.69
N SER A 25 -13.11 5.70 8.46
CA SER A 25 -14.45 5.32 7.99
C SER A 25 -14.64 3.81 8.00
N LEU A 26 -13.60 3.05 7.69
CA LEU A 26 -13.66 1.59 7.69
C LEU A 26 -13.60 1.01 9.09
N SER A 27 -12.83 1.62 9.99
CA SER A 27 -12.67 1.12 11.36
C SER A 27 -13.87 1.38 12.26
N GLY A 28 -14.91 2.04 11.74
CA GLY A 28 -16.20 2.14 12.41
C GLY A 28 -16.97 0.82 12.46
N ASP A 29 -16.55 -0.17 11.67
CA ASP A 29 -17.10 -1.52 11.73
C ASP A 29 -16.40 -2.28 12.87
N GLU A 30 -17.18 -2.75 13.83
CA GLU A 30 -16.65 -3.47 15.00
C GLU A 30 -15.95 -4.80 14.64
N ALA A 31 -16.18 -5.33 13.44
CA ALA A 31 -15.57 -6.58 12.99
C ALA A 31 -14.12 -6.41 12.54
N VAL A 32 -13.66 -5.18 12.38
CA VAL A 32 -12.34 -4.90 11.81
C VAL A 32 -11.58 -3.90 12.67
N LYS A 33 -10.34 -4.26 13.02
CA LYS A 33 -9.42 -3.34 13.67
C LYS A 33 -8.27 -3.04 12.72
N ILE A 34 -8.02 -1.77 12.47
CA ILE A 34 -6.95 -1.34 11.59
C ILE A 34 -5.94 -0.51 12.39
N ASN A 35 -4.68 -0.96 12.37
CA ASN A 35 -3.57 -0.20 12.92
C ASN A 35 -2.89 0.51 11.75
N LEU A 36 -3.06 1.83 11.70
CA LEU A 36 -2.52 2.63 10.60
C LEU A 36 -1.22 3.31 11.01
N HIS A 37 -0.20 3.13 10.19
CA HIS A 37 1.11 3.77 10.35
C HIS A 37 1.36 4.67 9.15
N LEU A 38 1.32 5.98 9.36
CA LEU A 38 1.66 6.96 8.32
C LEU A 38 3.16 7.21 8.38
N VAL A 39 3.83 7.01 7.27
CA VAL A 39 5.30 7.09 7.21
C VAL A 39 5.67 8.16 6.19
N LYS A 40 5.83 9.41 6.66
CA LYS A 40 6.13 10.53 5.79
C LYS A 40 7.51 10.34 5.14
N ASN A 41 7.55 10.48 3.82
CA ASN A 41 8.77 10.30 3.01
C ASN A 41 9.38 8.90 3.12
N GLY A 42 8.66 7.93 3.68
CA GLY A 42 9.21 6.59 3.89
C GLY A 42 10.28 6.51 4.96
N GLU A 43 10.43 7.53 5.79
CA GLU A 43 11.45 7.54 6.84
C GLU A 43 11.26 6.40 7.82
N ASN A 44 12.32 5.63 8.03
CA ASN A 44 12.33 4.48 8.95
C ASN A 44 11.30 3.39 8.60
N LEU A 45 10.90 3.31 7.32
CA LEU A 45 9.85 2.37 6.90
C LEU A 45 10.19 0.92 7.27
N LEU A 46 11.40 0.47 6.97
CA LEU A 46 11.82 -0.91 7.28
C LEU A 46 11.73 -1.19 8.78
N GLU A 47 12.16 -0.24 9.59
CA GLU A 47 12.10 -0.37 11.04
C GLU A 47 10.66 -0.44 11.53
N VAL A 48 9.79 0.44 11.03
CA VAL A 48 8.39 0.46 11.42
C VAL A 48 7.71 -0.86 11.07
N ILE A 49 7.95 -1.38 9.87
CA ILE A 49 7.39 -2.67 9.46
C ILE A 49 7.94 -3.79 10.34
N SER A 50 9.25 -3.83 10.57
CA SER A 50 9.88 -4.92 11.32
C SER A 50 9.47 -4.97 12.78
N GLN A 51 9.12 -3.83 13.36
CA GLN A 51 8.68 -3.75 14.76
C GLN A 51 7.21 -4.13 14.94
N THR A 52 6.46 -4.24 13.86
CA THR A 52 5.04 -4.53 13.92
C THR A 52 4.82 -6.02 13.70
N ALA A 53 4.50 -6.74 14.76
CA ALA A 53 4.22 -8.17 14.70
C ALA A 53 2.76 -8.39 14.31
N ALA A 54 2.45 -8.24 13.01
CA ALA A 54 1.09 -8.42 12.53
C ALA A 54 1.06 -9.41 11.37
N ASN A 55 0.10 -10.33 11.42
CA ASN A 55 -0.07 -11.34 10.38
C ASN A 55 -0.75 -10.82 9.13
N ASN A 56 -1.45 -9.69 9.23
CA ASN A 56 -2.19 -9.09 8.12
C ASN A 56 -1.67 -7.66 7.90
N SER A 57 -0.47 -7.58 7.31
CA SER A 57 0.17 -6.29 7.02
C SER A 57 0.14 -6.01 5.54
N VAL A 58 -0.03 -4.73 5.18
CA VAL A 58 0.10 -4.28 3.80
C VAL A 58 0.69 -2.88 3.79
N VAL A 59 1.59 -2.65 2.84
CA VAL A 59 2.22 -1.34 2.62
C VAL A 59 1.62 -0.70 1.38
N PHE A 60 1.15 0.54 1.53
CA PHE A 60 0.82 1.40 0.39
C PHE A 60 2.00 2.33 0.19
N MET A 61 2.56 2.33 -1.00
CA MET A 61 3.82 3.01 -1.30
C MET A 61 3.66 4.00 -2.44
N ASP A 62 3.80 5.29 -2.13
CA ASP A 62 3.85 6.31 -3.18
C ASP A 62 5.15 6.16 -3.99
N LEU A 63 5.07 6.45 -5.29
CA LEU A 63 6.23 6.33 -6.17
C LEU A 63 7.21 7.50 -6.03
N ASN A 64 6.67 8.70 -5.92
CA ASN A 64 7.49 9.93 -5.98
C ASN A 64 7.65 10.56 -4.61
N MET A 65 8.75 10.22 -3.95
CA MET A 65 9.09 10.82 -2.66
C MET A 65 10.49 11.43 -2.76
N PRO A 66 10.76 12.54 -2.04
CA PRO A 66 12.08 13.15 -2.06
C PRO A 66 13.13 12.20 -1.46
N ALA A 67 14.35 12.35 -1.88
CA ALA A 67 15.53 11.57 -1.48
C ALA A 67 15.50 10.13 -1.95
N LYS A 68 14.39 9.40 -1.76
CA LYS A 68 14.29 7.99 -2.09
C LYS A 68 12.92 7.69 -2.66
N SER A 69 12.88 7.15 -3.88
CA SER A 69 11.61 6.84 -4.56
C SER A 69 10.93 5.62 -3.96
N GLY A 70 9.65 5.47 -4.26
CA GLY A 70 8.91 4.27 -3.86
C GLY A 70 9.49 2.99 -4.45
N PHE A 71 10.07 3.05 -5.65
CA PHE A 71 10.75 1.90 -6.23
C PHE A 71 11.96 1.47 -5.42
N GLU A 72 12.74 2.43 -4.95
CA GLU A 72 13.92 2.15 -4.12
C GLU A 72 13.52 1.57 -2.76
N HIS A 73 12.46 2.11 -2.15
CA HIS A 73 11.92 1.54 -0.91
C HIS A 73 11.43 0.11 -1.12
N LEU A 74 10.78 -0.15 -2.25
CA LEU A 74 10.31 -1.51 -2.57
C LEU A 74 11.50 -2.48 -2.68
N GLU A 75 12.56 -2.07 -3.36
CA GLU A 75 13.77 -2.88 -3.47
C GLU A 75 14.37 -3.17 -2.09
N ASP A 76 14.39 -2.18 -1.22
CA ASP A 76 14.90 -2.36 0.14
C ASP A 76 14.06 -3.36 0.94
N ILE A 77 12.74 -3.28 0.82
CA ILE A 77 11.85 -4.25 1.50
C ILE A 77 12.15 -5.65 0.99
N ARG A 78 12.21 -5.84 -0.32
CA ARG A 78 12.40 -7.17 -0.91
C ARG A 78 13.78 -7.76 -0.63
N SER A 79 14.78 -6.93 -0.39
CA SER A 79 16.14 -7.40 -0.09
C SER A 79 16.44 -7.55 1.41
N ASN A 80 15.51 -7.15 2.27
CA ASN A 80 15.69 -7.26 3.73
C ASN A 80 15.02 -8.54 4.24
N SER A 81 15.77 -9.45 4.81
CA SER A 81 15.29 -10.76 5.22
C SER A 81 14.15 -10.72 6.25
N LEU A 82 14.07 -9.64 7.05
CA LEU A 82 13.02 -9.52 8.07
C LEU A 82 11.66 -9.14 7.51
N VAL A 83 11.64 -8.43 6.38
CA VAL A 83 10.40 -7.87 5.83
C VAL A 83 10.20 -8.20 4.35
N ALA A 84 11.02 -9.09 3.78
CA ALA A 84 11.08 -9.36 2.35
C ALA A 84 9.75 -9.81 1.73
N THR A 85 8.87 -10.43 2.50
CA THR A 85 7.60 -10.94 2.03
C THR A 85 6.41 -10.05 2.36
N THR A 86 6.66 -8.86 2.93
CA THR A 86 5.58 -7.94 3.28
C THR A 86 4.81 -7.52 2.02
N PRO A 87 3.48 -7.65 2.00
CA PRO A 87 2.70 -7.21 0.86
C PRO A 87 2.84 -5.72 0.61
N VAL A 88 3.08 -5.35 -0.65
CA VAL A 88 3.24 -3.96 -1.07
C VAL A 88 2.31 -3.67 -2.24
N ILE A 89 1.54 -2.59 -2.09
CA ILE A 89 0.72 -2.03 -3.15
C ILE A 89 1.34 -0.68 -3.51
N MET A 90 1.80 -0.53 -4.75
CA MET A 90 2.27 0.77 -5.22
C MET A 90 1.05 1.66 -5.43
N TYR A 91 1.12 2.90 -4.96
CA TYR A 91 -0.05 3.78 -4.86
C TYR A 91 0.34 5.18 -5.39
N SER A 92 -0.11 5.52 -6.58
CA SER A 92 0.34 6.71 -7.29
C SER A 92 -0.77 7.30 -8.14
N THR A 93 -0.70 8.62 -8.38
CA THR A 93 -1.59 9.27 -9.35
C THR A 93 -1.25 8.88 -10.78
N SER A 94 -0.05 8.37 -11.03
CA SER A 94 0.38 7.97 -12.36
C SER A 94 -0.29 6.67 -12.79
N ALA A 95 -0.84 6.67 -14.00
CA ALA A 95 -1.33 5.46 -14.67
C ALA A 95 -0.37 5.03 -15.78
N ASP A 96 0.85 5.51 -15.76
CA ASP A 96 1.87 5.24 -16.77
C ASP A 96 2.20 3.75 -16.77
N LYS A 97 2.08 3.13 -17.94
CA LYS A 97 2.34 1.71 -18.13
C LYS A 97 3.75 1.32 -17.68
N GLN A 98 4.73 2.20 -17.91
CA GLN A 98 6.11 1.93 -17.51
C GLN A 98 6.24 1.82 -15.99
N ASN A 99 5.56 2.69 -15.25
CA ASN A 99 5.57 2.65 -13.79
C ASN A 99 4.88 1.38 -13.27
N ILE A 100 3.78 0.99 -13.91
CA ILE A 100 3.05 -0.21 -13.53
C ILE A 100 3.91 -1.45 -13.77
N GLU A 101 4.54 -1.55 -14.93
CA GLU A 101 5.39 -2.70 -15.26
C GLU A 101 6.64 -2.77 -14.39
N LYS A 102 7.26 -1.62 -14.10
CA LYS A 102 8.42 -1.56 -13.22
C LYS A 102 8.06 -2.01 -11.80
N SER A 103 6.91 -1.58 -11.30
CA SER A 103 6.42 -2.00 -9.99
C SER A 103 6.27 -3.52 -9.90
N LYS A 104 5.68 -4.10 -10.92
CA LYS A 104 5.50 -5.54 -11.01
C LYS A 104 6.85 -6.28 -11.05
N LYS A 105 7.77 -5.79 -11.86
CA LYS A 105 9.11 -6.37 -12.02
C LYS A 105 9.90 -6.33 -10.71
N LEU A 106 9.77 -5.25 -9.94
CA LEU A 106 10.48 -5.10 -8.68
C LEU A 106 9.84 -5.86 -7.51
N GLY A 107 8.71 -6.50 -7.75
CA GLY A 107 8.11 -7.38 -6.75
C GLY A 107 6.96 -6.80 -5.95
N ALA A 108 6.32 -5.72 -6.41
CA ALA A 108 5.09 -5.26 -5.80
C ALA A 108 3.98 -6.31 -6.00
N ASN A 109 3.09 -6.43 -5.05
CA ASN A 109 1.96 -7.35 -5.15
C ASN A 109 0.86 -6.78 -6.05
N TYR A 110 0.64 -5.47 -5.97
CA TYR A 110 -0.37 -4.77 -6.76
C TYR A 110 0.06 -3.34 -7.02
N TYR A 111 -0.62 -2.72 -7.96
CA TYR A 111 -0.51 -1.29 -8.25
C TYR A 111 -1.90 -0.69 -8.20
N ALA A 112 -2.06 0.44 -7.54
CA ALA A 112 -3.30 1.18 -7.48
C ALA A 112 -3.08 2.61 -7.90
N VAL A 113 -4.00 3.13 -8.71
CA VAL A 113 -4.00 4.55 -9.08
C VAL A 113 -4.77 5.31 -8.01
N LYS A 114 -4.18 6.38 -7.47
CA LYS A 114 -4.82 7.16 -6.42
C LYS A 114 -6.16 7.71 -6.90
N PRO A 115 -7.28 7.32 -6.26
CA PRO A 115 -8.59 7.87 -6.63
C PRO A 115 -8.68 9.35 -6.25
N SER A 116 -9.52 10.08 -6.97
CA SER A 116 -9.77 11.49 -6.67
C SER A 116 -10.91 11.70 -5.68
N SER A 117 -11.75 10.69 -5.47
CA SER A 117 -12.87 10.79 -4.53
C SER A 117 -12.61 10.01 -3.26
N PHE A 118 -13.12 10.53 -2.14
CA PHE A 118 -13.01 9.89 -0.83
C PHE A 118 -13.66 8.50 -0.83
N ARG A 119 -14.83 8.39 -1.46
CA ARG A 119 -15.56 7.13 -1.56
C ARG A 119 -14.73 6.05 -2.25
N ASP A 120 -14.02 6.42 -3.32
CA ASP A 120 -13.21 5.46 -4.06
C ASP A 120 -11.94 5.06 -3.29
N VAL A 121 -11.40 5.94 -2.47
CA VAL A 121 -10.28 5.59 -1.59
C VAL A 121 -10.75 4.55 -0.56
N ILE A 122 -11.92 4.76 0.04
CA ILE A 122 -12.49 3.79 0.99
C ILE A 122 -12.68 2.43 0.32
N LYS A 123 -13.23 2.41 -0.89
CA LYS A 123 -13.44 1.17 -1.65
C LYS A 123 -12.13 0.46 -1.95
N LEU A 124 -11.10 1.23 -2.31
CA LEU A 124 -9.79 0.68 -2.62
C LEU A 124 -9.17 0.02 -1.40
N ILE A 125 -9.19 0.70 -0.27
CA ILE A 125 -8.63 0.15 0.98
C ILE A 125 -9.40 -1.10 1.39
N SER A 126 -10.73 -1.06 1.33
CA SER A 126 -11.56 -2.22 1.65
C SER A 126 -11.23 -3.41 0.76
N LYS A 127 -11.06 -3.17 -0.53
CA LYS A 127 -10.67 -4.21 -1.48
C LYS A 127 -9.29 -4.79 -1.13
N ALA A 128 -8.33 -3.93 -0.81
CA ALA A 128 -6.98 -4.35 -0.45
C ALA A 128 -6.99 -5.26 0.79
N LEU A 129 -7.80 -4.92 1.79
CA LEU A 129 -7.89 -5.72 3.01
C LEU A 129 -8.55 -7.08 2.77
N SER A 130 -9.32 -7.23 1.71
CA SER A 130 -9.97 -8.50 1.37
C SER A 130 -9.08 -9.46 0.59
N LEU A 131 -7.90 -8.98 0.14
CA LEU A 131 -7.00 -9.80 -0.68
C LEU A 131 -6.24 -10.80 0.18
N ASP A 132 -5.98 -11.98 -0.40
CA ASP A 132 -5.12 -12.97 0.21
C ASP A 132 -3.73 -12.86 -0.42
N PHE A 133 -2.80 -12.30 0.34
CA PHE A 133 -1.42 -12.12 -0.12
C PHE A 133 -0.56 -13.36 0.08
N ASN A 134 -1.11 -14.42 0.67
CA ASN A 134 -0.37 -15.66 0.93
C ASN A 134 -0.33 -16.58 -0.28
N THR A 135 -1.08 -16.27 -1.34
CA THR A 135 -1.00 -17.01 -2.59
C THR A 135 0.21 -16.49 -3.40
N ASP A 136 1.03 -17.42 -3.87
CA ASP A 136 2.33 -17.12 -4.50
C ASP A 136 2.25 -16.37 -5.82
N THR A 137 1.06 -16.22 -6.38
CA THR A 137 0.91 -15.53 -7.67
C THR A 137 -0.38 -14.73 -7.71
N ALA A 138 -0.25 -13.41 -7.73
CA ALA A 138 -1.36 -12.60 -8.24
C ALA A 138 -1.49 -12.93 -9.73
N PRO A 139 -2.68 -13.27 -10.25
CA PRO A 139 -2.84 -13.44 -11.69
C PRO A 139 -2.36 -12.18 -12.41
N PRO A 140 -1.58 -12.29 -13.50
CA PRO A 140 -1.03 -11.11 -14.19
C PRO A 140 -2.06 -10.07 -14.59
N ASN A 141 -3.30 -10.50 -14.83
CA ASN A 141 -4.38 -9.61 -15.24
C ASN A 141 -4.97 -8.77 -14.10
N ASP A 142 -4.68 -9.13 -12.84
CA ASP A 142 -5.23 -8.49 -11.66
C ASP A 142 -4.21 -7.63 -10.93
N PHE A 143 -3.03 -7.39 -11.51
CA PHE A 143 -1.99 -6.60 -10.88
C PHE A 143 -2.46 -5.16 -10.62
N LEU A 144 -3.20 -4.56 -11.54
CA LEU A 144 -3.79 -3.24 -11.36
C LEU A 144 -5.05 -3.41 -10.50
N LEU A 145 -4.99 -2.93 -9.26
CA LEU A 145 -6.02 -3.18 -8.26
C LEU A 145 -7.32 -2.45 -8.56
N ASN A 146 -7.24 -1.25 -9.10
CA ASN A 146 -8.42 -0.48 -9.50
C ASN A 146 -8.32 -0.11 -10.97
N LYS A 147 -9.43 -0.28 -11.68
CA LYS A 147 -9.51 0.11 -13.08
C LYS A 147 -9.64 1.62 -13.17
N LEU A 148 -8.93 2.19 -14.15
CA LEU A 148 -9.12 3.58 -14.46
C LEU A 148 -10.54 3.78 -14.97
N ALA A 149 -11.23 4.79 -14.45
CA ALA A 149 -12.48 5.24 -15.03
C ALA A 149 -12.13 5.90 -16.36
N ILE A 150 -12.61 5.32 -17.42
CA ILE A 150 -12.46 5.87 -18.76
C ILE A 150 -13.67 6.74 -19.04
#